data_1097e4cbef9db889987baefd081b4d93
#
_entry.id   1097e4cbef9db889987baefd081b4d93
#
_cell.length_a   1.000
_cell.length_b   1.000
_cell.length_c   1.000
_cell.angle_alpha   90.00
_cell.angle_beta   90.00
_cell.angle_gamma   90.00
#
_symmetry.space_group_name_H-M   'P 1'
#
loop_
_entity.id
_entity.type
_entity.pdbx_description
1 polymer ?
#
loop_
_entity_poly.entity_id
_entity_poly.type
_entity_poly.pdbx_seq_one_letter_code
_entity_poly.pdbx_strand_id
1 'polypeptide(L)'
;ETNPDWVNWTIFALIFIESLFIAGLFTPATLIVPGVGALAATVGISPFEITFYATMGMVTGDSVSYGLGRLIGKDSSKLFNWVPDNYHGYIKQAQKFMQKYGISSVALGRFFGPLRCVVPFTAGFLGMHKRIFFPVTILSAPVWTSLYVLSGYFLGVAFIEYFNYVLIGFILVITIYTVYKDPMNLRGDKKND
;
A
#
# COMPACT_ATOMS: atom_id res chain seq x y z
N GLU A 1 -23.30 -21.27 7.97
CA GLU A 1 -21.93 -21.43 8.56
C GLU A 1 -20.95 -21.02 7.50
N THR A 2 -20.52 -19.76 7.52
CA THR A 2 -19.45 -19.27 6.68
C THR A 2 -18.16 -19.88 7.21
N ASN A 3 -17.54 -20.75 6.41
CA ASN A 3 -16.28 -21.39 6.75
C ASN A 3 -15.19 -20.29 6.86
N PRO A 4 -14.65 -19.96 8.05
CA PRO A 4 -13.73 -18.83 8.22
C PRO A 4 -12.43 -18.99 7.44
N ASP A 5 -12.09 -20.23 7.06
CA ASP A 5 -10.83 -20.54 6.37
C ASP A 5 -10.71 -19.86 4.99
N TRP A 6 -11.79 -19.81 4.20
CA TRP A 6 -11.73 -19.17 2.89
C TRP A 6 -11.50 -17.66 2.98
N VAL A 7 -12.01 -17.00 4.04
CA VAL A 7 -11.81 -15.57 4.28
C VAL A 7 -10.33 -15.30 4.56
N ASN A 8 -9.70 -16.10 5.40
CA ASN A 8 -8.30 -16.00 5.74
C ASN A 8 -7.40 -16.15 4.49
N TRP A 9 -7.71 -17.12 3.62
CA TRP A 9 -6.99 -17.31 2.37
C TRP A 9 -7.24 -16.18 1.36
N THR A 10 -8.44 -15.59 1.37
CA THR A 10 -8.74 -14.40 0.55
C THR A 10 -7.93 -13.20 1.00
N ILE A 11 -7.80 -12.98 2.31
CA ILE A 11 -6.96 -11.93 2.89
C ILE A 11 -5.49 -12.14 2.49
N PHE A 12 -4.98 -13.36 2.65
CA PHE A 12 -3.64 -13.72 2.20
C PHE A 12 -3.44 -13.38 0.71
N ALA A 13 -4.33 -13.84 -0.17
CA ALA A 13 -4.22 -13.64 -1.61
C ALA A 13 -4.29 -12.15 -1.99
N LEU A 14 -5.17 -11.38 -1.35
CA LEU A 14 -5.33 -9.97 -1.60
C LEU A 14 -4.05 -9.20 -1.20
N ILE A 15 -3.52 -9.43 0.00
CA ILE A 15 -2.30 -8.78 0.47
C ILE A 15 -1.07 -9.26 -0.33
N PHE A 16 -1.04 -10.53 -0.72
CA PHE A 16 0.00 -11.07 -1.60
C PHE A 16 0.03 -10.34 -2.95
N ILE A 17 -1.11 -10.21 -3.63
CA ILE A 17 -1.22 -9.53 -4.92
C ILE A 17 -0.82 -8.06 -4.77
N GLU A 18 -1.28 -7.40 -3.71
CA GLU A 18 -0.97 -6.01 -3.42
C GLU A 18 0.52 -5.77 -3.11
N SER A 19 1.22 -6.77 -2.58
CA SER A 19 2.66 -6.71 -2.29
C SER A 19 3.54 -7.02 -3.51
N LEU A 20 2.94 -7.47 -4.63
CA LEU A 20 3.66 -7.64 -5.88
C LEU A 20 4.01 -6.28 -6.49
N PHE A 21 5.23 -6.15 -7.02
CA PHE A 21 5.77 -4.92 -7.57
C PHE A 21 4.82 -4.20 -8.55
N ILE A 22 4.25 -4.92 -9.52
CA ILE A 22 3.37 -4.32 -10.53
C ILE A 22 1.99 -4.03 -9.94
N ALA A 23 1.35 -5.02 -9.32
CA ALA A 23 0.00 -4.88 -8.80
C ALA A 23 -0.09 -3.80 -7.71
N GLY A 24 0.90 -3.74 -6.82
CA GLY A 24 0.93 -2.77 -5.73
C GLY A 24 1.13 -1.31 -6.18
N LEU A 25 1.60 -1.06 -7.40
CA LEU A 25 1.66 0.29 -7.96
C LEU A 25 0.28 0.83 -8.37
N PHE A 26 -0.66 -0.06 -8.70
CA PHE A 26 -2.01 0.31 -9.12
C PHE A 26 -3.01 0.32 -7.97
N THR A 27 -2.70 -0.33 -6.84
CA THR A 27 -3.63 -0.51 -5.73
C THR A 27 -3.36 0.51 -4.60
N PRO A 28 -4.40 1.21 -4.10
CA PRO A 28 -4.27 2.09 -2.94
C PRO A 28 -4.25 1.27 -1.63
N ALA A 29 -3.14 0.57 -1.39
CA ALA A 29 -2.87 -0.29 -0.23
C ALA A 29 -3.30 0.29 1.12
N THR A 30 -3.03 1.58 1.30
CA THR A 30 -3.33 2.30 2.53
C THR A 30 -4.82 2.37 2.86
N LEU A 31 -5.69 2.14 1.87
CA LEU A 31 -7.14 2.09 2.04
C LEU A 31 -7.66 0.64 2.10
N ILE A 32 -7.09 -0.25 1.29
CA ILE A 32 -7.54 -1.65 1.19
C ILE A 32 -7.25 -2.41 2.48
N VAL A 33 -6.04 -2.28 3.04
CA VAL A 33 -5.62 -3.05 4.21
C VAL A 33 -6.43 -2.72 5.48
N PRO A 34 -6.66 -1.44 5.84
CA PRO A 34 -7.60 -1.13 6.92
C PRO A 34 -9.03 -1.57 6.63
N GLY A 35 -9.50 -1.46 5.37
CA GLY A 35 -10.81 -1.95 4.95
C GLY A 35 -10.98 -3.45 5.19
N VAL A 36 -9.97 -4.25 4.90
CA VAL A 36 -9.94 -5.69 5.21
C VAL A 36 -10.00 -5.94 6.71
N GLY A 37 -9.28 -5.14 7.52
CA GLY A 37 -9.36 -5.19 8.98
C GLY A 37 -10.78 -4.92 9.50
N ALA A 38 -11.43 -3.89 8.99
CA ALA A 38 -12.80 -3.54 9.35
C ALA A 38 -13.81 -4.65 9.00
N LEU A 39 -13.70 -5.21 7.78
CA LEU A 39 -14.55 -6.33 7.35
C LEU A 39 -14.34 -7.58 8.22
N ALA A 40 -13.10 -7.89 8.57
CA ALA A 40 -12.81 -9.03 9.45
C ALA A 40 -13.43 -8.87 10.83
N ALA A 41 -13.46 -7.65 11.37
CA ALA A 41 -14.15 -7.35 12.65
C ALA A 41 -15.64 -7.62 12.56
N THR A 42 -16.31 -7.29 11.45
CA THR A 42 -17.76 -7.54 11.26
C THR A 42 -18.10 -9.03 11.13
N VAL A 43 -17.17 -9.84 10.61
CA VAL A 43 -17.34 -11.30 10.45
C VAL A 43 -16.89 -12.07 11.71
N GLY A 44 -16.28 -11.39 12.69
CA GLY A 44 -15.83 -11.99 13.95
C GLY A 44 -14.54 -12.81 13.83
N ILE A 45 -13.70 -12.51 12.84
CA ILE A 45 -12.37 -13.13 12.69
C ILE A 45 -11.44 -12.56 13.75
N SER A 46 -10.59 -13.42 14.35
CA SER A 46 -9.64 -13.00 15.38
C SER A 46 -8.63 -11.97 14.82
N PRO A 47 -8.32 -10.87 15.55
CA PRO A 47 -7.28 -9.90 15.14
C PRO A 47 -5.92 -10.55 14.90
N PHE A 48 -5.61 -11.60 15.63
CA PHE A 48 -4.37 -12.35 15.46
C PHE A 48 -4.33 -13.12 14.14
N GLU A 49 -5.42 -13.83 13.82
CA GLU A 49 -5.52 -14.61 12.57
C GLU A 49 -5.40 -13.71 11.34
N ILE A 50 -6.17 -12.63 11.28
CA ILE A 50 -6.13 -11.71 10.14
C ILE A 50 -4.72 -11.09 9.97
N THR A 51 -4.08 -10.68 11.06
CA THR A 51 -2.74 -10.11 11.02
C THR A 51 -1.72 -11.14 10.56
N PHE A 52 -1.85 -12.40 11.00
CA PHE A 52 -0.97 -13.50 10.59
C PHE A 52 -1.07 -13.77 9.09
N TYR A 53 -2.29 -13.97 8.55
CA TYR A 53 -2.49 -14.23 7.12
C TYR A 53 -2.07 -13.02 6.26
N ALA A 54 -2.37 -11.80 6.69
CA ALA A 54 -1.91 -10.58 6.03
C ALA A 54 -0.38 -10.49 5.99
N THR A 55 0.29 -10.80 7.10
CA THR A 55 1.77 -10.82 7.19
C THR A 55 2.36 -11.87 6.27
N MET A 56 1.80 -13.08 6.24
CA MET A 56 2.22 -14.16 5.34
C MET A 56 2.08 -13.75 3.88
N GLY A 57 0.94 -13.14 3.51
CA GLY A 57 0.71 -12.62 2.16
C GLY A 57 1.74 -11.57 1.78
N MET A 58 2.03 -10.62 2.68
CA MET A 58 3.02 -9.58 2.46
C MET A 58 4.44 -10.15 2.29
N VAL A 59 4.90 -11.00 3.19
CA VAL A 59 6.26 -11.58 3.14
C VAL A 59 6.46 -12.39 1.87
N THR A 60 5.46 -13.17 1.47
CA THR A 60 5.52 -13.96 0.22
C THR A 60 5.52 -13.07 -1.02
N GLY A 61 4.67 -12.03 -1.08
CA GLY A 61 4.62 -11.09 -2.20
C GLY A 61 5.92 -10.29 -2.35
N ASP A 62 6.48 -9.80 -1.24
CA ASP A 62 7.78 -9.13 -1.23
C ASP A 62 8.91 -10.06 -1.67
N SER A 63 8.85 -11.34 -1.27
CA SER A 63 9.85 -12.34 -1.66
C SER A 63 9.84 -12.60 -3.16
N VAL A 64 8.65 -12.67 -3.75
CA VAL A 64 8.47 -12.81 -5.21
C VAL A 64 8.99 -11.55 -5.91
N SER A 65 8.61 -10.36 -5.44
CA SER A 65 9.07 -9.08 -5.99
C SER A 65 10.59 -8.93 -5.94
N TYR A 66 11.21 -9.31 -4.81
CA TYR A 66 12.67 -9.36 -4.66
C TYR A 66 13.30 -10.37 -5.64
N GLY A 67 12.71 -11.56 -5.77
CA GLY A 67 13.19 -12.59 -6.71
C GLY A 67 13.15 -12.11 -8.15
N LEU A 68 12.04 -11.50 -8.57
CA LEU A 68 11.90 -10.89 -9.91
C LEU A 68 12.94 -9.79 -10.13
N GLY A 69 13.12 -8.88 -9.16
CA GLY A 69 14.14 -7.85 -9.22
C GLY A 69 15.54 -8.44 -9.43
N ARG A 70 15.87 -9.52 -8.72
CA ARG A 70 17.17 -10.18 -8.80
C ARG A 70 17.40 -10.91 -10.14
N LEU A 71 16.33 -11.45 -10.73
CA LEU A 71 16.41 -12.09 -12.06
C LEU A 71 16.67 -11.03 -13.15
N ILE A 72 15.97 -9.91 -13.08
CA ILE A 72 16.04 -8.82 -14.06
C ILE A 72 17.34 -8.01 -13.86
N GLY A 73 17.79 -7.84 -12.63
CA GLY A 73 18.99 -7.05 -12.29
C GLY A 73 20.31 -7.60 -12.84
N LYS A 74 20.32 -8.87 -13.29
CA LYS A 74 21.46 -9.46 -13.99
C LYS A 74 21.65 -8.89 -15.40
N ASP A 75 20.60 -8.29 -15.97
CA ASP A 75 20.59 -7.75 -17.31
C ASP A 75 19.80 -6.43 -17.30
N SER A 76 20.52 -5.33 -17.11
CA SER A 76 19.91 -4.00 -16.92
C SER A 76 19.06 -3.54 -18.13
N SER A 77 19.35 -4.06 -19.34
CA SER A 77 18.59 -3.74 -20.54
C SER A 77 17.16 -4.29 -20.48
N LYS A 78 16.94 -5.40 -19.78
CA LYS A 78 15.63 -6.02 -19.63
C LYS A 78 14.69 -5.20 -18.74
N LEU A 79 15.22 -4.44 -17.79
CA LEU A 79 14.41 -3.60 -16.91
C LEU A 79 13.63 -2.55 -17.71
N PHE A 80 14.30 -1.84 -18.63
CA PHE A 80 13.68 -0.79 -19.42
C PHE A 80 12.65 -1.33 -20.41
N ASN A 81 12.83 -2.57 -20.89
CA ASN A 81 11.87 -3.21 -21.79
C ASN A 81 10.68 -3.83 -21.09
N TRP A 82 10.79 -4.13 -19.78
CA TRP A 82 9.77 -4.85 -19.03
C TRP A 82 8.89 -3.93 -18.16
N VAL A 83 9.45 -2.81 -17.69
CA VAL A 83 8.74 -1.85 -16.85
C VAL A 83 8.24 -0.70 -17.70
N PRO A 84 6.93 -0.38 -17.69
CA PRO A 84 6.39 0.78 -18.39
C PRO A 84 7.10 2.09 -17.98
N ASP A 85 7.31 3.00 -18.92
CA ASP A 85 8.08 4.25 -18.74
C ASP A 85 7.58 5.10 -17.55
N ASN A 86 6.28 5.10 -17.30
CA ASN A 86 5.66 5.86 -16.21
C ASN A 86 6.17 5.44 -14.82
N TYR A 87 6.72 4.22 -14.68
CA TYR A 87 7.18 3.66 -13.40
C TYR A 87 8.68 3.75 -13.18
N HIS A 88 9.46 4.14 -14.21
CA HIS A 88 10.91 4.32 -14.07
C HIS A 88 11.27 5.36 -13.00
N GLY A 89 10.40 6.38 -12.81
CA GLY A 89 10.55 7.37 -11.76
C GLY A 89 10.55 6.78 -10.35
N TYR A 90 9.65 5.84 -10.07
CA TYR A 90 9.56 5.18 -8.76
C TYR A 90 10.78 4.29 -8.49
N ILE A 91 11.29 3.59 -9.51
CA ILE A 91 12.51 2.78 -9.38
C ILE A 91 13.71 3.68 -9.04
N LYS A 92 13.88 4.82 -9.75
CA LYS A 92 14.93 5.79 -9.44
C LYS A 92 14.83 6.36 -8.03
N GLN A 93 13.61 6.65 -7.57
CA GLN A 93 13.37 7.10 -6.19
C GLN A 93 13.73 6.02 -5.18
N ALA A 94 13.32 4.76 -5.41
CA ALA A 94 13.68 3.64 -4.56
C ALA A 94 15.19 3.39 -4.51
N GLN A 95 15.89 3.50 -5.65
CA GLN A 95 17.35 3.40 -5.71
C GLN A 95 18.02 4.49 -4.86
N LYS A 96 17.63 5.76 -5.02
CA LYS A 96 18.13 6.87 -4.19
C LYS A 96 17.84 6.66 -2.71
N PHE A 97 16.64 6.19 -2.40
CA PHE A 97 16.23 5.90 -1.03
C PHE A 97 17.08 4.77 -0.42
N MET A 98 17.34 3.71 -1.16
CA MET A 98 18.20 2.62 -0.74
C MET A 98 19.67 3.05 -0.58
N GLN A 99 20.19 3.90 -1.47
CA GLN A 99 21.52 4.46 -1.34
C GLN A 99 21.67 5.32 -0.08
N LYS A 100 20.62 6.07 0.29
CA LYS A 100 20.62 6.95 1.45
C LYS A 100 20.46 6.19 2.78
N TYR A 101 19.55 5.21 2.83
CA TYR A 101 19.15 4.53 4.07
C TYR A 101 19.68 3.10 4.17
N GLY A 102 20.33 2.58 3.14
CA GLY A 102 20.91 1.24 3.14
C GLY A 102 19.88 0.15 3.47
N ILE A 103 20.23 -0.71 4.42
CA ILE A 103 19.40 -1.84 4.86
C ILE A 103 18.05 -1.39 5.44
N SER A 104 18.04 -0.27 6.17
CA SER A 104 16.84 0.29 6.78
C SER A 104 15.78 0.73 5.75
N SER A 105 16.18 0.93 4.49
CA SER A 105 15.27 1.28 3.40
C SER A 105 14.17 0.24 3.18
N VAL A 106 14.47 -1.04 3.40
CA VAL A 106 13.49 -2.14 3.24
C VAL A 106 12.39 -2.04 4.29
N ALA A 107 12.73 -1.70 5.53
CA ALA A 107 11.74 -1.50 6.58
C ALA A 107 11.01 -0.17 6.45
N LEU A 108 11.74 0.94 6.26
CA LEU A 108 11.19 2.28 6.18
C LEU A 108 10.36 2.50 4.91
N GLY A 109 10.77 1.90 3.79
CA GLY A 109 10.07 2.01 2.51
C GLY A 109 8.60 1.57 2.56
N ARG A 110 8.25 0.68 3.51
CA ARG A 110 6.87 0.22 3.71
C ARG A 110 5.90 1.34 4.13
N PHE A 111 6.41 2.39 4.76
CA PHE A 111 5.62 3.53 5.23
C PHE A 111 5.46 4.64 4.19
N PHE A 112 6.19 4.53 3.07
CA PHE A 112 6.15 5.53 2.00
C PHE A 112 5.34 5.04 0.79
N GLY A 113 4.02 5.08 0.85
CA GLY A 113 3.07 4.86 -0.26
C GLY A 113 3.59 3.93 -1.38
N PRO A 114 3.83 4.45 -2.60
CA PRO A 114 4.25 3.63 -3.74
C PRO A 114 5.60 2.93 -3.57
N LEU A 115 6.50 3.46 -2.69
CA LEU A 115 7.82 2.86 -2.47
C LEU A 115 7.72 1.48 -1.81
N ARG A 116 6.65 1.20 -1.08
CA ARG A 116 6.43 -0.08 -0.40
C ARG A 116 6.62 -1.29 -1.33
N CYS A 117 6.01 -1.25 -2.52
CA CYS A 117 6.06 -2.36 -3.48
C CYS A 117 7.34 -2.32 -4.33
N VAL A 118 7.89 -1.12 -4.54
CA VAL A 118 9.07 -0.91 -5.39
C VAL A 118 10.36 -1.27 -4.66
N VAL A 119 10.44 -1.05 -3.35
CA VAL A 119 11.66 -1.31 -2.56
C VAL A 119 12.07 -2.78 -2.57
N PRO A 120 11.19 -3.79 -2.34
CA PRO A 120 11.57 -5.21 -2.43
C PRO A 120 12.13 -5.57 -3.81
N PHE A 121 11.47 -5.12 -4.88
CA PHE A 121 11.95 -5.31 -6.25
C PHE A 121 13.32 -4.67 -6.47
N THR A 122 13.49 -3.40 -6.06
CA THR A 122 14.74 -2.66 -6.22
C THR A 122 15.87 -3.27 -5.38
N ALA A 123 15.55 -3.80 -4.19
CA ALA A 123 16.51 -4.53 -3.36
C ALA A 123 17.06 -5.77 -4.09
N GLY A 124 16.17 -6.52 -4.75
CA GLY A 124 16.57 -7.64 -5.60
C GLY A 124 17.40 -7.19 -6.81
N PHE A 125 16.94 -6.16 -7.51
CA PHE A 125 17.60 -5.60 -8.68
C PHE A 125 19.02 -5.09 -8.40
N LEU A 126 19.23 -4.40 -7.27
CA LEU A 126 20.54 -3.93 -6.83
C LEU A 126 21.42 -5.03 -6.22
N GLY A 127 20.94 -6.29 -6.20
CA GLY A 127 21.72 -7.43 -5.73
C GLY A 127 21.88 -7.49 -4.22
N MET A 128 20.97 -6.87 -3.43
CA MET A 128 21.00 -6.99 -1.96
C MET A 128 21.04 -8.45 -1.53
N HIS A 129 21.86 -8.77 -0.51
CA HIS A 129 22.03 -10.16 -0.05
C HIS A 129 20.74 -10.67 0.59
N LYS A 130 20.30 -11.89 0.21
CA LYS A 130 19.08 -12.50 0.79
C LYS A 130 19.16 -12.60 2.32
N ARG A 131 20.34 -12.89 2.89
CA ARG A 131 20.56 -12.96 4.35
C ARG A 131 20.28 -11.63 5.08
N ILE A 132 20.21 -10.53 4.34
CA ILE A 132 19.88 -9.20 4.87
C ILE A 132 18.41 -8.88 4.59
N PHE A 133 17.96 -9.11 3.35
CA PHE A 133 16.60 -8.79 2.94
C PHE A 133 15.52 -9.56 3.73
N PHE A 134 15.66 -10.89 3.85
CA PHE A 134 14.64 -11.72 4.49
C PHE A 134 14.42 -11.40 5.97
N PRO A 135 15.46 -11.32 6.83
CA PRO A 135 15.24 -10.95 8.24
C PRO A 135 14.57 -9.60 8.40
N VAL A 136 14.99 -8.58 7.64
CA VAL A 136 14.39 -7.25 7.70
C VAL A 136 12.92 -7.29 7.25
N THR A 137 12.60 -8.04 6.19
CA THR A 137 11.24 -8.23 5.71
C THR A 137 10.37 -8.95 6.73
N ILE A 138 10.85 -10.07 7.29
CA ILE A 138 10.13 -10.88 8.29
C ILE A 138 9.85 -10.09 9.56
N LEU A 139 10.79 -9.25 10.00
CA LEU A 139 10.61 -8.44 11.21
C LEU A 139 9.74 -7.20 10.98
N SER A 140 9.87 -6.55 9.83
CA SER A 140 9.13 -5.30 9.55
C SER A 140 7.71 -5.53 9.02
N ALA A 141 7.43 -6.67 8.38
CA ALA A 141 6.11 -6.97 7.85
C ALA A 141 5.04 -7.08 8.95
N PRO A 142 5.23 -7.83 10.05
CA PRO A 142 4.26 -7.90 11.14
C PRO A 142 3.95 -6.54 11.76
N VAL A 143 4.98 -5.68 11.91
CA VAL A 143 4.81 -4.34 12.47
C VAL A 143 3.89 -3.50 11.57
N TRP A 144 4.15 -3.52 10.27
CA TRP A 144 3.35 -2.77 9.31
C TRP A 144 1.92 -3.34 9.21
N THR A 145 1.76 -4.66 9.04
CA THR A 145 0.44 -5.29 8.93
C THR A 145 -0.38 -5.09 10.19
N SER A 146 0.22 -5.23 11.38
CA SER A 146 -0.47 -4.96 12.65
C SER A 146 -0.96 -3.52 12.70
N LEU A 147 -0.13 -2.55 12.34
CA LEU A 147 -0.49 -1.14 12.39
C LEU A 147 -1.72 -0.84 11.51
N TYR A 148 -1.73 -1.33 10.26
CA TYR A 148 -2.81 -1.03 9.32
C TYR A 148 -4.03 -1.93 9.49
N VAL A 149 -3.85 -3.23 9.71
CA VAL A 149 -4.94 -4.18 9.90
C VAL A 149 -5.69 -3.90 11.20
N LEU A 150 -4.96 -3.73 12.32
CA LEU A 150 -5.59 -3.48 13.62
C LEU A 150 -6.22 -2.09 13.70
N SER A 151 -5.62 -1.08 13.05
CA SER A 151 -6.29 0.22 12.95
C SER A 151 -7.64 0.09 12.24
N GLY A 152 -7.70 -0.65 11.14
CA GLY A 152 -8.96 -0.95 10.46
C GLY A 152 -9.92 -1.80 11.32
N TYR A 153 -9.40 -2.81 12.00
CA TYR A 153 -10.18 -3.71 12.83
C TYR A 153 -10.87 -2.99 13.98
N PHE A 154 -10.14 -2.14 14.71
CA PHE A 154 -10.68 -1.46 15.89
C PHE A 154 -11.37 -0.14 15.56
N LEU A 155 -10.89 0.60 14.55
CA LEU A 155 -11.43 1.91 14.19
C LEU A 155 -12.40 1.83 12.99
N GLY A 156 -12.32 0.78 12.18
CA GLY A 156 -13.09 0.64 10.95
C GLY A 156 -14.59 0.55 11.19
N VAL A 157 -15.02 -0.08 12.28
CA VAL A 157 -16.46 -0.14 12.65
C VAL A 157 -16.95 1.28 12.96
N ALA A 158 -16.22 2.02 13.78
CA ALA A 158 -16.54 3.41 14.09
C ALA A 158 -16.43 4.30 12.83
N PHE A 159 -15.41 4.06 11.97
CA PHE A 159 -15.24 4.79 10.72
C PHE A 159 -16.40 4.54 9.75
N ILE A 160 -16.88 3.30 9.62
CA ILE A 160 -18.03 2.97 8.75
C ILE A 160 -19.28 3.68 9.28
N GLU A 161 -19.48 3.70 10.59
CA GLU A 161 -20.62 4.38 11.23
C GLU A 161 -20.58 5.90 11.00
N TYR A 162 -19.40 6.52 11.15
CA TYR A 162 -19.23 7.97 11.01
C TYR A 162 -18.78 8.42 9.62
N PHE A 163 -18.57 7.51 8.68
CA PHE A 163 -18.05 7.81 7.34
C PHE A 163 -18.85 8.89 6.61
N ASN A 164 -20.18 8.82 6.69
CA ASN A 164 -21.05 9.80 6.05
C ASN A 164 -20.83 11.22 6.62
N TYR A 165 -20.62 11.35 7.93
CA TYR A 165 -20.36 12.64 8.57
C TYR A 165 -18.98 13.19 8.17
N VAL A 166 -17.96 12.33 8.09
CA VAL A 166 -16.62 12.70 7.64
C VAL A 166 -16.65 13.14 6.18
N LEU A 167 -17.36 12.41 5.32
CA LEU A 167 -17.52 12.75 3.90
C LEU A 167 -18.23 14.09 3.72
N ILE A 168 -19.34 14.31 4.43
CA ILE A 168 -20.07 15.57 4.41
C ILE A 168 -19.18 16.73 4.89
N GLY A 169 -18.43 16.53 5.98
CA GLY A 169 -17.48 17.52 6.49
C GLY A 169 -16.41 17.86 5.45
N PHE A 170 -15.86 16.87 4.78
CA PHE A 170 -14.85 17.06 3.73
C PHE A 170 -15.41 17.83 2.52
N ILE A 171 -16.63 17.47 2.07
CA ILE A 171 -17.31 18.19 0.98
C ILE A 171 -17.59 19.63 1.37
N LEU A 172 -18.05 19.89 2.61
CA LEU A 172 -18.28 21.24 3.11
C LEU A 172 -16.99 22.07 3.13
N VAL A 173 -15.89 21.50 3.62
CA VAL A 173 -14.59 22.20 3.64
C VAL A 173 -14.12 22.55 2.22
N ILE A 174 -14.23 21.61 1.27
CA ILE A 174 -13.87 21.88 -0.13
C ILE A 174 -14.80 22.96 -0.73
N THR A 175 -16.10 22.88 -0.47
CA THR A 175 -17.08 23.85 -0.98
C THR A 175 -16.80 25.25 -0.41
N ILE A 176 -16.55 25.36 0.89
CA ILE A 176 -16.18 26.63 1.53
C ILE A 176 -14.86 27.15 0.96
N TYR A 177 -13.85 26.29 0.80
CA TYR A 177 -12.56 26.66 0.21
C TYR A 177 -12.70 27.16 -1.23
N THR A 178 -13.49 26.47 -2.08
CA THR A 178 -13.72 26.90 -3.47
C THR A 178 -14.52 28.20 -3.56
N VAL A 179 -15.55 28.38 -2.74
CA VAL A 179 -16.34 29.62 -2.67
C VAL A 179 -15.48 30.79 -2.17
N TYR A 180 -14.60 30.55 -1.18
CA TYR A 180 -13.71 31.58 -0.65
C TYR A 180 -12.60 31.98 -1.62
N LYS A 181 -12.07 30.98 -2.38
CA LYS A 181 -10.97 31.20 -3.34
C LYS A 181 -11.46 31.87 -4.64
N ASP A 182 -12.71 31.66 -5.07
CA ASP A 182 -13.28 32.20 -6.30
C ASP A 182 -14.66 32.86 -6.05
N PRO A 183 -14.73 33.99 -5.33
CA PRO A 183 -16.01 34.68 -5.12
C PRO A 183 -16.56 35.35 -6.38
N MET A 184 -15.81 35.37 -7.49
CA MET A 184 -16.21 36.06 -8.73
C MET A 184 -16.93 35.19 -9.76
N ASN A 185 -16.90 33.85 -9.65
CA ASN A 185 -17.54 32.98 -10.66
C ASN A 185 -19.05 32.76 -10.44
N LEU A 186 -19.59 33.18 -9.28
CA LEU A 186 -21.03 33.17 -9.01
C LEU A 186 -21.74 34.46 -9.44
N ARG A 187 -21.01 35.45 -9.99
CA ARG A 187 -21.53 36.73 -10.45
C ARG A 187 -21.53 36.91 -11.99
N GLY A 188 -21.18 35.88 -12.73
CA GLY A 188 -21.18 35.90 -14.18
C GLY A 188 -22.44 35.31 -14.72
N ASP A 189 -23.47 36.08 -14.88
CA ASP A 189 -24.27 36.19 -16.10
C ASP A 189 -25.52 37.08 -15.88
N LYS A 190 -25.28 38.36 -15.70
CA LYS A 190 -26.32 39.39 -15.88
C LYS A 190 -25.69 40.60 -16.50
N LYS A 191 -25.30 40.49 -17.78
CA LYS A 191 -25.13 41.64 -18.67
C LYS A 191 -24.93 41.13 -20.09
N ASN A 192 -26.01 40.86 -20.78
CA ASN A 192 -26.20 41.06 -22.20
C ASN A 192 -27.70 40.94 -22.47
N ASP A 193 -28.40 42.06 -22.32
CA ASP A 193 -29.53 42.50 -23.11
C ASP A 193 -29.35 43.98 -23.33
#